data_217c57cf7ac4c4ae32c78f9c50bd786b
#
_entry.id   217c57cf7ac4c4ae32c78f9c50bd786b
#
_cell.length_a   1.000
_cell.length_b   1.000
_cell.length_c   1.000
_cell.angle_alpha   90.00
_cell.angle_beta   90.00
_cell.angle_gamma   90.00
#
_symmetry.space_group_name_H-M   'P 1'
#
loop_
_entity.id
_entity.type
_entity.pdbx_description
1 polymer ?
#
loop_
_entity_poly.entity_id
_entity_poly.type
_entity_poly.pdbx_seq_one_letter_code
_entity_poly.pdbx_strand_id
1 'polypeptide(L)'
;MTNYQAEYDLLSRRLIEEGIDLAATEARLKMQQVETPSWGYADSGTRFGVFRMPGAPRNVFEKFEDAAQAHRYTGIAPAVALHIPWDAGADWSDLSKYAKSLGMSVGAVNPNVFQDYDYRFGSLGSTRPEVRARAVAHINECVEIMKTVGSQNLSLWFADGTNFPGQGHIRKRKQWFAEGLSEVYASLSPEQTMLVEYKPFEPAFYHTDIADWGMAYAFCKALGEQAKVLVDLGHHLQGANIEHIVAFLLDEGRLGGFHFNNKKYADDDLTTGSVNPYELYLIYTELVAGENDGLGNNIAYMIDECHTIKNKIAEMIQSLVALQISYAKALIVNRPALAAAQEADDIVTAEEIIKSAFATDVRPLLWKVRSDLSLPDPADPVRGFVESGYAAAKAEERGTGGGAGLGA
;
A
#
# COMPACT_ATOMS: atom_id res chain seq x y z
N MET A 1 -33.77 -6.05 5.66
CA MET A 1 -32.70 -6.29 4.65
C MET A 1 -32.71 -5.11 3.68
N THR A 2 -31.59 -4.48 3.48
CA THR A 2 -31.41 -3.38 2.52
C THR A 2 -31.66 -3.93 1.11
N ASN A 3 -32.50 -3.24 0.33
CA ASN A 3 -32.75 -3.66 -1.05
C ASN A 3 -31.71 -2.98 -1.98
N TYR A 4 -30.49 -3.49 -1.95
CA TYR A 4 -29.39 -2.92 -2.74
C TYR A 4 -29.68 -2.85 -4.25
N GLN A 5 -30.51 -3.75 -4.81
CA GLN A 5 -30.89 -3.66 -6.23
C GLN A 5 -31.69 -2.38 -6.51
N ALA A 6 -32.70 -2.07 -5.70
CA ALA A 6 -33.48 -0.84 -5.90
C ALA A 6 -32.67 0.43 -5.65
N GLU A 7 -31.75 0.39 -4.68
CA GLU A 7 -30.83 1.51 -4.40
C GLU A 7 -29.82 1.69 -5.54
N TYR A 8 -29.30 0.60 -6.10
CA TYR A 8 -28.44 0.65 -7.28
C TYR A 8 -29.19 1.21 -8.50
N ASP A 9 -30.43 0.78 -8.74
CA ASP A 9 -31.25 1.27 -9.86
C ASP A 9 -31.53 2.78 -9.75
N LEU A 10 -31.67 3.29 -8.52
CA LEU A 10 -31.86 4.72 -8.27
C LEU A 10 -30.55 5.49 -8.47
N LEU A 11 -29.46 5.00 -7.88
CA LEU A 11 -28.12 5.60 -8.00
C LEU A 11 -27.67 5.66 -9.46
N SER A 12 -27.81 4.56 -10.21
CA SER A 12 -27.40 4.45 -11.61
C SER A 12 -28.11 5.48 -12.48
N ARG A 13 -29.42 5.64 -12.32
CA ARG A 13 -30.18 6.66 -13.08
C ARG A 13 -29.64 8.06 -12.81
N ARG A 14 -29.44 8.39 -11.54
CA ARG A 14 -28.88 9.69 -11.16
C ARG A 14 -27.50 9.94 -11.75
N LEU A 15 -26.58 8.98 -11.65
CA LEU A 15 -25.23 9.12 -12.18
C LEU A 15 -25.22 9.27 -13.70
N ILE A 16 -26.07 8.54 -14.43
CA ILE A 16 -26.21 8.66 -15.88
C ILE A 16 -26.78 10.04 -16.26
N GLU A 17 -27.77 10.56 -15.52
CA GLU A 17 -28.33 11.91 -15.72
C GLU A 17 -27.28 13.00 -15.45
N GLU A 18 -26.35 12.77 -14.53
CA GLU A 18 -25.21 13.64 -14.23
C GLU A 18 -24.06 13.50 -15.25
N GLY A 19 -24.20 12.63 -16.25
CA GLY A 19 -23.23 12.44 -17.32
C GLY A 19 -22.08 11.48 -16.98
N ILE A 20 -22.21 10.69 -15.94
CA ILE A 20 -21.21 9.67 -15.56
C ILE A 20 -21.36 8.43 -16.43
N ASP A 21 -20.27 7.97 -17.04
CA ASP A 21 -20.20 6.66 -17.72
C ASP A 21 -20.18 5.53 -16.68
N LEU A 22 -21.37 5.03 -16.37
CA LEU A 22 -21.54 3.98 -15.38
C LEU A 22 -20.86 2.67 -15.78
N ALA A 23 -20.89 2.32 -17.07
CA ALA A 23 -20.28 1.08 -17.55
C ALA A 23 -18.75 1.12 -17.43
N ALA A 24 -18.12 2.24 -17.79
CA ALA A 24 -16.70 2.44 -17.57
C ALA A 24 -16.34 2.47 -16.08
N THR A 25 -17.17 3.10 -15.24
CA THR A 25 -16.98 3.13 -13.78
C THR A 25 -17.00 1.71 -13.19
N GLU A 26 -17.99 0.89 -13.52
CA GLU A 26 -18.07 -0.49 -13.07
C GLU A 26 -16.90 -1.34 -13.57
N ALA A 27 -16.50 -1.17 -14.82
CA ALA A 27 -15.35 -1.88 -15.40
C ALA A 27 -14.06 -1.55 -14.63
N ARG A 28 -13.80 -0.26 -14.34
CA ARG A 28 -12.62 0.17 -13.57
C ARG A 28 -12.64 -0.39 -12.14
N LEU A 29 -13.79 -0.39 -11.47
CA LEU A 29 -13.94 -0.98 -10.13
C LEU A 29 -13.66 -2.49 -10.12
N LYS A 30 -14.06 -3.23 -11.16
CA LYS A 30 -13.77 -4.66 -11.31
C LYS A 30 -12.28 -4.93 -11.57
N MET A 31 -11.55 -3.97 -12.10
CA MET A 31 -10.13 -4.08 -12.41
C MET A 31 -9.22 -3.54 -11.30
N GLN A 32 -9.77 -2.94 -10.25
CA GLN A 32 -8.98 -2.43 -9.13
C GLN A 32 -8.15 -3.56 -8.51
N GLN A 33 -6.85 -3.31 -8.31
CA GLN A 33 -5.94 -4.25 -7.67
C GLN A 33 -5.13 -3.55 -6.59
N VAL A 34 -5.00 -4.22 -5.44
CA VAL A 34 -4.24 -3.73 -4.28
C VAL A 34 -3.47 -4.92 -3.69
N GLU A 35 -2.20 -4.75 -3.42
CA GLU A 35 -1.40 -5.76 -2.71
C GLU A 35 -1.64 -5.67 -1.21
N THR A 36 -1.60 -6.82 -0.53
CA THR A 36 -1.62 -6.87 0.94
C THR A 36 -0.26 -7.31 1.48
N PRO A 37 0.17 -6.78 2.63
CA PRO A 37 1.48 -7.11 3.19
C PRO A 37 1.44 -8.46 3.90
N SER A 38 2.44 -9.32 3.66
CA SER A 38 2.57 -10.61 4.36
C SER A 38 2.66 -10.42 5.88
N TRP A 39 3.36 -9.37 6.31
CA TRP A 39 3.54 -9.02 7.73
C TRP A 39 2.27 -8.50 8.40
N GLY A 40 1.32 -7.97 7.63
CA GLY A 40 0.02 -7.54 8.13
C GLY A 40 -0.83 -8.69 8.67
N TYR A 41 -0.61 -9.94 8.24
CA TYR A 41 -1.29 -11.13 8.75
C TYR A 41 -0.56 -11.77 9.94
N ALA A 42 0.74 -11.50 10.12
CA ALA A 42 1.57 -12.09 11.16
C ALA A 42 1.34 -11.46 12.55
N ASP A 43 1.90 -12.09 13.58
CA ASP A 43 1.99 -11.49 14.90
C ASP A 43 2.75 -10.16 14.83
N SER A 44 2.28 -9.17 15.56
CA SER A 44 2.90 -7.87 15.66
C SER A 44 2.85 -7.35 17.09
N GLY A 45 3.52 -6.25 17.33
CA GLY A 45 3.64 -5.70 18.66
C GLY A 45 3.80 -4.20 18.67
N THR A 46 4.20 -3.73 19.82
CA THR A 46 4.66 -2.37 20.06
C THR A 46 6.15 -2.41 20.37
N ARG A 47 6.77 -1.27 20.62
CA ARG A 47 8.14 -1.21 21.17
C ARG A 47 8.34 -1.95 22.48
N PHE A 48 7.27 -2.41 23.13
CA PHE A 48 7.33 -3.15 24.40
C PHE A 48 7.32 -4.67 24.23
N GLY A 49 6.88 -5.18 23.10
CA GLY A 49 6.84 -6.62 22.82
C GLY A 49 5.86 -7.00 21.73
N VAL A 50 5.99 -8.24 21.28
CA VAL A 50 5.07 -8.86 20.31
C VAL A 50 3.93 -9.53 21.03
N PHE A 51 2.71 -9.30 20.57
CA PHE A 51 1.50 -9.94 21.09
C PHE A 51 1.10 -11.11 20.19
N ARG A 52 1.09 -12.31 20.78
CA ARG A 52 0.73 -13.53 20.05
C ARG A 52 -0.78 -13.65 19.92
N MET A 53 -1.27 -13.77 18.69
CA MET A 53 -2.69 -13.90 18.39
C MET A 53 -3.04 -15.35 18.04
N PRO A 54 -4.16 -15.90 18.58
CA PRO A 54 -4.62 -17.22 18.16
C PRO A 54 -4.88 -17.26 16.65
N GLY A 55 -4.38 -18.28 15.96
CA GLY A 55 -4.55 -18.48 14.54
C GLY A 55 -3.63 -17.66 13.64
N ALA A 56 -2.69 -16.89 14.20
CA ALA A 56 -1.69 -16.20 13.40
C ALA A 56 -0.88 -17.19 12.53
N PRO A 57 -0.58 -16.82 11.26
CA PRO A 57 0.18 -17.68 10.36
C PRO A 57 1.59 -17.94 10.88
N ARG A 58 2.07 -19.17 10.73
CA ARG A 58 3.36 -19.65 11.25
C ARG A 58 4.48 -19.58 10.21
N ASN A 59 4.12 -19.44 8.94
CA ASN A 59 5.02 -19.40 7.80
C ASN A 59 4.38 -18.63 6.63
N VAL A 60 5.15 -18.39 5.58
CA VAL A 60 4.70 -17.61 4.43
C VAL A 60 3.52 -18.25 3.67
N PHE A 61 3.44 -19.59 3.61
CA PHE A 61 2.31 -20.26 2.95
C PHE A 61 0.98 -19.97 3.65
N GLU A 62 0.97 -20.02 4.99
CA GLU A 62 -0.22 -19.68 5.78
C GLU A 62 -0.58 -18.20 5.68
N LYS A 63 0.40 -17.29 5.48
CA LYS A 63 0.14 -15.87 5.19
C LYS A 63 -0.62 -15.72 3.86
N PHE A 64 -0.26 -16.49 2.83
CA PHE A 64 -0.99 -16.50 1.56
C PHE A 64 -2.40 -17.10 1.68
N GLU A 65 -2.62 -18.10 2.54
CA GLU A 65 -3.97 -18.61 2.83
C GLU A 65 -4.87 -17.52 3.42
N ASP A 66 -4.35 -16.74 4.37
CA ASP A 66 -5.07 -15.66 5.02
C ASP A 66 -5.33 -14.50 4.05
N ALA A 67 -4.33 -14.13 3.24
CA ALA A 67 -4.46 -13.12 2.19
C ALA A 67 -5.51 -13.52 1.14
N ALA A 68 -5.58 -14.80 0.77
CA ALA A 68 -6.59 -15.31 -0.14
C ALA A 68 -8.02 -15.12 0.39
N GLN A 69 -8.23 -15.08 1.73
CA GLN A 69 -9.53 -14.73 2.29
C GLN A 69 -9.85 -13.25 2.05
N ALA A 70 -8.90 -12.34 2.23
CA ALA A 70 -9.12 -10.92 1.95
C ALA A 70 -9.48 -10.70 0.47
N HIS A 71 -8.76 -11.37 -0.45
CA HIS A 71 -9.09 -11.36 -1.88
C HIS A 71 -10.46 -11.95 -2.17
N ARG A 72 -10.79 -13.10 -1.59
CA ARG A 72 -12.07 -13.81 -1.79
C ARG A 72 -13.28 -12.94 -1.50
N TYR A 73 -13.22 -12.10 -0.45
CA TYR A 73 -14.36 -11.26 -0.04
C TYR A 73 -14.40 -9.90 -0.71
N THR A 74 -13.29 -9.42 -1.23
CA THR A 74 -13.19 -8.06 -1.83
C THR A 74 -13.00 -8.07 -3.35
N GLY A 75 -12.40 -9.12 -3.89
CA GLY A 75 -12.09 -9.27 -5.31
C GLY A 75 -10.91 -8.44 -5.82
N ILE A 76 -10.29 -7.60 -4.97
CA ILE A 76 -9.28 -6.62 -5.40
C ILE A 76 -7.88 -6.85 -4.84
N ALA A 77 -7.64 -7.91 -4.06
CA ALA A 77 -6.35 -8.16 -3.42
C ALA A 77 -5.66 -9.42 -3.95
N PRO A 78 -5.30 -9.50 -5.25
CA PRO A 78 -4.75 -10.73 -5.84
C PRO A 78 -3.26 -10.95 -5.56
N ALA A 79 -2.57 -10.04 -4.85
CA ALA A 79 -1.13 -10.10 -4.63
C ALA A 79 -0.76 -9.89 -3.15
N VAL A 80 0.37 -10.51 -2.76
CA VAL A 80 0.94 -10.38 -1.41
C VAL A 80 2.37 -9.89 -1.52
N ALA A 81 2.69 -8.78 -0.85
CA ALA A 81 4.04 -8.28 -0.71
C ALA A 81 4.83 -9.13 0.29
N LEU A 82 6.08 -9.46 -0.05
CA LEU A 82 7.00 -10.21 0.82
C LEU A 82 7.94 -9.27 1.57
N HIS A 83 8.36 -9.69 2.77
CA HIS A 83 9.41 -9.02 3.54
C HIS A 83 10.54 -9.99 3.88
N ILE A 84 11.75 -9.72 3.41
CA ILE A 84 12.90 -10.63 3.54
C ILE A 84 13.83 -10.10 4.63
N PRO A 85 14.16 -10.90 5.67
CA PRO A 85 13.99 -12.37 5.78
C PRO A 85 12.73 -12.85 6.51
N TRP A 86 11.75 -12.02 6.87
CA TRP A 86 10.56 -12.47 7.63
C TRP A 86 9.78 -13.60 6.93
N ASP A 87 9.81 -13.63 5.61
CA ASP A 87 9.16 -14.65 4.78
C ASP A 87 10.14 -15.71 4.26
N ALA A 88 11.38 -15.71 4.75
CA ALA A 88 12.39 -16.70 4.36
C ALA A 88 12.04 -18.11 4.88
N GLY A 89 12.69 -19.12 4.28
CA GLY A 89 12.54 -20.52 4.66
C GLY A 89 11.68 -21.35 3.71
N ALA A 90 11.09 -20.75 2.68
CA ALA A 90 10.43 -21.46 1.59
C ALA A 90 11.32 -21.47 0.33
N ASP A 91 11.14 -22.48 -0.52
CA ASP A 91 11.58 -22.40 -1.91
C ASP A 91 10.68 -21.40 -2.66
N TRP A 92 11.29 -20.40 -3.27
CA TRP A 92 10.56 -19.31 -3.91
C TRP A 92 9.72 -19.76 -5.13
N SER A 93 10.20 -20.80 -5.86
CA SER A 93 9.45 -21.40 -6.96
C SER A 93 8.21 -22.13 -6.45
N ASP A 94 8.34 -22.83 -5.33
CA ASP A 94 7.21 -23.54 -4.71
C ASP A 94 6.21 -22.56 -4.10
N LEU A 95 6.68 -21.49 -3.48
CA LEU A 95 5.80 -20.41 -3.03
C LEU A 95 5.00 -19.78 -4.20
N SER A 96 5.67 -19.49 -5.31
CA SER A 96 5.01 -18.95 -6.51
C SER A 96 3.93 -19.89 -7.07
N LYS A 97 4.21 -21.21 -7.11
CA LYS A 97 3.22 -22.22 -7.52
C LYS A 97 2.04 -22.30 -6.54
N TYR A 98 2.34 -22.24 -5.24
CA TYR A 98 1.31 -22.27 -4.20
C TYR A 98 0.40 -21.03 -4.27
N ALA A 99 0.98 -19.84 -4.37
CA ALA A 99 0.23 -18.61 -4.55
C ALA A 99 -0.74 -18.71 -5.74
N LYS A 100 -0.25 -19.17 -6.89
CA LYS A 100 -1.09 -19.40 -8.09
C LYS A 100 -2.22 -20.40 -7.86
N SER A 101 -2.00 -21.45 -7.06
CA SER A 101 -3.04 -22.43 -6.72
C SER A 101 -4.19 -21.81 -5.89
N LEU A 102 -3.90 -20.72 -5.18
CA LEU A 102 -4.89 -19.92 -4.43
C LEU A 102 -5.51 -18.79 -5.26
N GLY A 103 -5.14 -18.65 -6.54
CA GLY A 103 -5.53 -17.49 -7.36
C GLY A 103 -4.77 -16.21 -7.01
N MET A 104 -3.63 -16.34 -6.33
CA MET A 104 -2.81 -15.24 -5.84
C MET A 104 -1.49 -15.12 -6.61
N SER A 105 -0.81 -14.01 -6.43
CA SER A 105 0.56 -13.78 -6.92
C SER A 105 1.45 -13.17 -5.83
N VAL A 106 2.76 -13.22 -6.04
CA VAL A 106 3.70 -12.45 -5.23
C VAL A 106 3.73 -11.02 -5.77
N GLY A 107 3.55 -10.06 -4.88
CA GLY A 107 3.64 -8.63 -5.14
C GLY A 107 5.04 -8.08 -4.95
N ALA A 108 5.17 -6.91 -4.32
CA ALA A 108 6.46 -6.29 -4.03
C ALA A 108 7.35 -7.15 -3.13
N VAL A 109 8.66 -7.00 -3.26
CA VAL A 109 9.64 -7.59 -2.35
C VAL A 109 10.34 -6.48 -1.56
N ASN A 110 10.31 -6.61 -0.23
CA ASN A 110 10.81 -5.63 0.73
C ASN A 110 12.02 -6.19 1.48
N PRO A 111 13.24 -5.66 1.28
CA PRO A 111 14.43 -6.07 2.03
C PRO A 111 14.45 -5.45 3.43
N ASN A 112 14.78 -6.24 4.44
CA ASN A 112 15.01 -5.75 5.79
C ASN A 112 16.47 -5.32 5.96
N VAL A 113 16.70 -4.02 5.94
CA VAL A 113 18.01 -3.42 6.16
C VAL A 113 18.03 -2.54 7.42
N PHE A 114 17.22 -2.90 8.44
CA PHE A 114 17.04 -2.08 9.64
C PHE A 114 17.01 -2.86 10.98
N GLN A 115 16.69 -4.17 11.01
CA GLN A 115 16.59 -4.92 12.27
C GLN A 115 17.90 -5.52 12.75
N ASP A 116 18.86 -5.82 11.87
CA ASP A 116 20.12 -6.40 12.27
C ASP A 116 20.93 -5.42 13.15
N TYR A 117 21.64 -5.95 14.14
CA TYR A 117 22.46 -5.16 15.06
C TYR A 117 23.47 -4.25 14.33
N ASP A 118 24.00 -4.69 13.20
CA ASP A 118 24.94 -3.88 12.42
C ASP A 118 24.33 -2.62 11.82
N TYR A 119 23.01 -2.64 11.58
CA TYR A 119 22.28 -1.49 11.04
C TYR A 119 21.90 -0.43 12.09
N ARG A 120 22.27 -0.61 13.36
CA ARG A 120 21.94 0.36 14.42
C ARG A 120 22.43 1.79 14.20
N PHE A 121 23.42 2.00 13.30
CA PHE A 121 23.90 3.30 12.87
C PHE A 121 23.58 3.62 11.39
N GLY A 122 22.66 2.86 10.80
CA GLY A 122 22.25 2.93 9.42
C GLY A 122 22.77 1.78 8.57
N SER A 123 22.11 1.58 7.46
CA SER A 123 22.41 0.60 6.41
C SER A 123 23.25 1.23 5.31
N LEU A 124 22.62 1.80 4.27
CA LEU A 124 23.33 2.54 3.21
C LEU A 124 23.98 3.83 3.71
N GLY A 125 23.45 4.45 4.76
CA GLY A 125 24.01 5.61 5.42
C GLY A 125 25.10 5.32 6.46
N SER A 126 25.48 4.04 6.66
CA SER A 126 26.50 3.66 7.65
C SER A 126 27.87 4.23 7.34
N THR A 127 28.61 4.64 8.38
CA THR A 127 30.03 5.05 8.24
C THR A 127 30.94 3.88 7.88
N ARG A 128 30.51 2.63 8.15
CA ARG A 128 31.27 1.40 7.89
C ARG A 128 30.98 0.89 6.48
N PRO A 129 32.02 0.85 5.60
CA PRO A 129 31.84 0.38 4.21
C PRO A 129 31.31 -1.05 4.12
N GLU A 130 31.75 -1.92 5.02
CA GLU A 130 31.31 -3.34 5.06
C GLU A 130 29.83 -3.49 5.38
N VAL A 131 29.25 -2.58 6.17
CA VAL A 131 27.81 -2.58 6.46
C VAL A 131 27.00 -2.10 5.25
N ARG A 132 27.50 -1.06 4.55
CA ARG A 132 26.86 -0.60 3.31
C ARG A 132 26.89 -1.68 2.23
N ALA A 133 28.04 -2.34 2.04
CA ALA A 133 28.16 -3.45 1.09
C ALA A 133 27.23 -4.62 1.42
N ARG A 134 27.08 -4.97 2.72
CA ARG A 134 26.13 -5.99 3.17
C ARG A 134 24.68 -5.61 2.90
N ALA A 135 24.31 -4.36 3.11
CA ALA A 135 22.96 -3.86 2.80
C ALA A 135 22.65 -3.97 1.30
N VAL A 136 23.59 -3.52 0.44
CA VAL A 136 23.47 -3.65 -1.01
C VAL A 136 23.37 -5.11 -1.44
N ALA A 137 24.18 -6.00 -0.87
CA ALA A 137 24.15 -7.43 -1.18
C ALA A 137 22.79 -8.05 -0.84
N HIS A 138 22.21 -7.71 0.33
CA HIS A 138 20.89 -8.19 0.74
C HIS A 138 19.76 -7.63 -0.15
N ILE A 139 19.82 -6.35 -0.54
CA ILE A 139 18.86 -5.79 -1.48
C ILE A 139 18.96 -6.49 -2.86
N ASN A 140 20.18 -6.76 -3.34
CA ASN A 140 20.38 -7.50 -4.58
C ASN A 140 19.90 -8.97 -4.50
N GLU A 141 20.00 -9.63 -3.33
CA GLU A 141 19.36 -10.93 -3.10
C GLU A 141 17.84 -10.82 -3.30
N CYS A 142 17.20 -9.77 -2.81
CA CYS A 142 15.77 -9.53 -3.02
C CYS A 142 15.43 -9.32 -4.52
N VAL A 143 16.30 -8.67 -5.28
CA VAL A 143 16.13 -8.55 -6.75
C VAL A 143 16.15 -9.93 -7.42
N GLU A 144 17.01 -10.86 -6.99
CA GLU A 144 17.02 -12.25 -7.50
C GLU A 144 15.77 -13.04 -7.09
N ILE A 145 15.27 -12.83 -5.87
CA ILE A 145 13.97 -13.38 -5.43
C ILE A 145 12.85 -12.87 -6.34
N MET A 146 12.81 -11.56 -6.63
CA MET A 146 11.82 -10.98 -7.55
C MET A 146 11.81 -11.67 -8.91
N LYS A 147 12.98 -11.94 -9.50
CA LYS A 147 13.11 -12.68 -10.77
C LYS A 147 12.51 -14.08 -10.68
N THR A 148 12.72 -14.76 -9.56
CA THR A 148 12.24 -16.14 -9.33
C THR A 148 10.72 -16.18 -9.17
N VAL A 149 10.13 -15.23 -8.43
CA VAL A 149 8.69 -15.22 -8.15
C VAL A 149 7.86 -14.43 -9.16
N GLY A 150 8.51 -13.71 -10.08
CA GLY A 150 7.86 -12.87 -11.08
C GLY A 150 7.38 -11.52 -10.56
N SER A 151 7.97 -11.03 -9.46
CA SER A 151 7.67 -9.71 -8.91
C SER A 151 8.30 -8.59 -9.74
N GLN A 152 7.59 -7.46 -9.86
CA GLN A 152 8.06 -6.30 -10.60
C GLN A 152 8.52 -5.14 -9.70
N ASN A 153 8.19 -5.17 -8.40
CA ASN A 153 8.43 -4.04 -7.51
C ASN A 153 9.43 -4.39 -6.39
N LEU A 154 10.54 -3.67 -6.35
CA LEU A 154 11.46 -3.65 -5.22
C LEU A 154 11.08 -2.47 -4.34
N SER A 155 10.51 -2.72 -3.16
CA SER A 155 10.08 -1.68 -2.24
C SER A 155 11.15 -1.43 -1.17
N LEU A 156 11.68 -0.21 -1.13
CA LEU A 156 12.82 0.16 -0.30
C LEU A 156 12.42 1.21 0.74
N TRP A 157 12.33 0.77 1.98
CA TRP A 157 12.27 1.64 3.16
C TRP A 157 13.56 1.53 3.98
N PHE A 158 14.05 2.67 4.49
CA PHE A 158 15.27 2.75 5.27
C PHE A 158 15.01 3.44 6.60
N ALA A 159 15.38 2.77 7.71
CA ALA A 159 15.36 3.38 9.05
C ALA A 159 16.62 4.20 9.35
N ASP A 160 17.44 4.45 8.36
CA ASP A 160 18.68 5.21 8.47
C ASP A 160 18.43 6.65 8.90
N GLY A 161 19.23 7.15 9.82
CA GLY A 161 19.07 8.52 10.28
C GLY A 161 20.05 8.91 11.38
N THR A 162 19.77 10.03 12.05
CA THR A 162 20.56 10.56 13.16
C THR A 162 19.64 11.09 14.25
N ASN A 163 20.11 11.00 15.54
CA ASN A 163 19.39 11.50 16.72
C ASN A 163 20.02 12.74 17.32
N PHE A 164 21.32 12.93 17.13
CA PHE A 164 22.06 13.96 17.84
C PHE A 164 22.85 14.86 16.88
N PRO A 165 22.96 16.18 17.17
CA PRO A 165 23.82 17.07 16.42
C PRO A 165 25.25 16.55 16.41
N GLY A 166 25.86 16.49 15.20
CA GLY A 166 27.23 15.99 15.04
C GLY A 166 27.36 14.45 14.99
N GLN A 167 26.29 13.70 15.14
CA GLN A 167 26.34 12.23 15.07
C GLN A 167 26.87 11.70 13.74
N GLY A 168 26.57 12.37 12.62
CA GLY A 168 27.00 11.96 11.30
C GLY A 168 27.27 13.12 10.35
N HIS A 169 28.04 12.83 9.32
CA HIS A 169 28.29 13.80 8.25
C HIS A 169 27.16 13.70 7.21
N ILE A 170 26.11 14.51 7.35
CA ILE A 170 24.85 14.44 6.58
C ILE A 170 25.10 14.36 5.05
N ARG A 171 25.98 15.20 4.50
CA ARG A 171 26.28 15.16 3.06
C ARG A 171 26.94 13.86 2.59
N LYS A 172 27.82 13.26 3.43
CA LYS A 172 28.42 11.95 3.12
C LYS A 172 27.39 10.85 3.15
N ARG A 173 26.46 10.87 4.14
CA ARG A 173 25.36 9.90 4.21
C ARG A 173 24.52 9.95 2.93
N LYS A 174 24.13 11.14 2.47
CA LYS A 174 23.45 11.33 1.19
C LYS A 174 24.25 10.77 0.00
N GLN A 175 25.57 10.96 -0.03
CA GLN A 175 26.42 10.41 -1.09
C GLN A 175 26.45 8.89 -1.06
N TRP A 176 26.62 8.28 0.11
CA TRP A 176 26.59 6.83 0.29
C TRP A 176 25.24 6.21 -0.10
N PHE A 177 24.12 6.88 0.23
CA PHE A 177 22.81 6.47 -0.27
C PHE A 177 22.75 6.49 -1.80
N ALA A 178 23.23 7.56 -2.44
CA ALA A 178 23.25 7.65 -3.90
C ALA A 178 24.10 6.55 -4.54
N GLU A 179 25.27 6.24 -3.96
CA GLU A 179 26.14 5.16 -4.40
C GLU A 179 25.46 3.79 -4.28
N GLY A 180 24.92 3.46 -3.08
CA GLY A 180 24.26 2.19 -2.83
C GLY A 180 23.00 1.99 -3.67
N LEU A 181 22.13 3.00 -3.77
CA LEU A 181 20.94 2.94 -4.62
C LEU A 181 21.32 2.80 -6.11
N SER A 182 22.41 3.44 -6.57
CA SER A 182 22.87 3.29 -7.95
C SER A 182 23.37 1.87 -8.25
N GLU A 183 24.06 1.23 -7.29
CA GLU A 183 24.52 -0.15 -7.43
C GLU A 183 23.33 -1.12 -7.51
N VAL A 184 22.33 -0.95 -6.64
CA VAL A 184 21.08 -1.76 -6.68
C VAL A 184 20.30 -1.49 -7.98
N TYR A 185 20.16 -0.23 -8.38
CA TYR A 185 19.45 0.13 -9.62
C TYR A 185 20.04 -0.56 -10.86
N ALA A 186 21.36 -0.70 -10.92
CA ALA A 186 22.04 -1.39 -12.01
C ALA A 186 21.78 -2.90 -12.08
N SER A 187 21.25 -3.51 -11.02
CA SER A 187 20.90 -4.95 -10.96
C SER A 187 19.47 -5.27 -11.41
N LEU A 188 18.64 -4.24 -11.59
CA LEU A 188 17.24 -4.41 -12.00
C LEU A 188 17.14 -4.91 -13.45
N SER A 189 16.18 -5.80 -13.68
CA SER A 189 15.72 -6.14 -15.03
C SER A 189 14.86 -4.99 -15.62
N PRO A 190 14.72 -4.88 -16.94
CA PRO A 190 13.97 -3.78 -17.57
C PRO A 190 12.51 -3.63 -17.12
N GLU A 191 11.88 -4.72 -16.70
CA GLU A 191 10.49 -4.76 -16.22
C GLU A 191 10.35 -4.45 -14.72
N GLN A 192 11.46 -4.36 -13.98
CA GLN A 192 11.46 -4.13 -12.54
C GLN A 192 11.51 -2.64 -12.22
N THR A 193 10.83 -2.25 -11.16
CA THR A 193 10.78 -0.88 -10.64
C THR A 193 11.34 -0.86 -9.21
N MET A 194 12.21 0.11 -8.94
CA MET A 194 12.68 0.45 -7.59
C MET A 194 11.74 1.51 -7.02
N LEU A 195 11.08 1.20 -5.94
CA LEU A 195 10.23 2.11 -5.19
C LEU A 195 10.99 2.62 -3.97
N VAL A 196 11.20 3.93 -3.91
CA VAL A 196 11.93 4.58 -2.80
C VAL A 196 10.91 5.25 -1.89
N GLU A 197 10.78 4.69 -0.70
CA GLU A 197 9.90 5.18 0.35
C GLU A 197 10.64 6.17 1.25
N TYR A 198 9.93 7.18 1.74
CA TYR A 198 10.43 8.19 2.66
C TYR A 198 9.66 8.19 3.96
N LYS A 199 10.32 8.65 5.03
CA LYS A 199 9.72 8.81 6.35
C LYS A 199 10.46 9.89 7.14
N PRO A 200 9.79 10.89 7.74
CA PRO A 200 10.48 12.02 8.36
C PRO A 200 11.21 11.63 9.65
N PHE A 201 10.66 10.71 10.46
CA PHE A 201 11.21 10.24 11.73
C PHE A 201 10.57 8.90 12.11
N GLU A 202 11.12 8.21 13.12
CA GLU A 202 10.67 6.90 13.63
C GLU A 202 11.03 5.70 12.71
N PRO A 203 11.05 4.50 13.28
CA PRO A 203 10.89 4.24 14.73
C PRO A 203 12.15 4.48 15.55
N ALA A 204 13.34 4.53 14.93
CA ALA A 204 14.62 4.55 15.62
C ALA A 204 15.23 5.95 15.74
N PHE A 205 15.03 6.82 14.75
CA PHE A 205 15.66 8.13 14.66
C PHE A 205 14.64 9.25 14.63
N TYR A 206 15.01 10.43 15.18
CA TYR A 206 14.16 11.61 15.10
C TYR A 206 14.25 12.30 13.74
N HIS A 207 15.28 12.00 12.94
CA HIS A 207 15.48 12.49 11.58
C HIS A 207 16.07 11.39 10.71
N THR A 208 15.35 10.98 9.68
CA THR A 208 15.78 9.97 8.72
C THR A 208 16.57 10.59 7.56
N ASP A 209 17.37 9.79 6.87
CA ASP A 209 18.18 10.26 5.73
C ASP A 209 17.34 10.53 4.48
N ILE A 210 16.17 9.87 4.34
CA ILE A 210 15.17 10.15 3.29
C ILE A 210 13.89 10.59 4.00
N ALA A 211 13.84 11.87 4.39
CA ALA A 211 12.85 12.39 5.31
C ALA A 211 11.53 12.82 4.64
N ASP A 212 11.53 13.10 3.35
CA ASP A 212 10.36 13.58 2.62
C ASP A 212 10.34 13.13 1.16
N TRP A 213 9.18 13.34 0.53
CA TRP A 213 8.97 12.98 -0.87
C TRP A 213 9.93 13.67 -1.85
N GLY A 214 10.36 14.90 -1.55
CA GLY A 214 11.29 15.65 -2.39
C GLY A 214 12.70 15.05 -2.37
N MET A 215 13.15 14.53 -1.21
CA MET A 215 14.42 13.78 -1.11
C MET A 215 14.33 12.46 -1.89
N ALA A 216 13.25 11.69 -1.71
CA ALA A 216 13.02 10.46 -2.48
C ALA A 216 12.96 10.73 -3.99
N TYR A 217 12.20 11.75 -4.41
CA TYR A 217 12.14 12.20 -5.79
C TYR A 217 13.51 12.57 -6.37
N ALA A 218 14.34 13.29 -5.61
CA ALA A 218 15.68 13.68 -6.06
C ALA A 218 16.59 12.45 -6.32
N PHE A 219 16.52 11.42 -5.46
CA PHE A 219 17.21 10.16 -5.70
C PHE A 219 16.66 9.44 -6.93
N CYS A 220 15.35 9.28 -7.02
CA CYS A 220 14.71 8.60 -8.15
C CYS A 220 15.01 9.28 -9.49
N LYS A 221 14.95 10.62 -9.54
CA LYS A 221 15.25 11.39 -10.76
C LYS A 221 16.70 11.23 -11.19
N ALA A 222 17.65 11.13 -10.26
CA ALA A 222 19.07 10.95 -10.56
C ALA A 222 19.40 9.52 -11.03
N LEU A 223 18.64 8.51 -10.60
CA LEU A 223 18.87 7.10 -10.93
C LEU A 223 18.36 6.73 -12.34
N GLY A 224 17.15 7.14 -12.70
CA GLY A 224 16.55 6.81 -13.99
C GLY A 224 15.06 6.46 -13.90
N GLU A 225 14.47 6.01 -15.02
CA GLU A 225 13.02 5.85 -15.18
C GLU A 225 12.43 4.71 -14.34
N GLN A 226 13.22 3.69 -14.01
CA GLN A 226 12.77 2.56 -13.19
C GLN A 226 12.78 2.88 -11.68
N ALA A 227 13.34 4.04 -11.27
CA ALA A 227 13.30 4.49 -9.89
C ALA A 227 12.14 5.48 -9.68
N LYS A 228 11.23 5.15 -8.79
CA LYS A 228 10.03 5.93 -8.51
C LYS A 228 9.80 6.08 -7.02
N VAL A 229 9.03 7.08 -6.64
CA VAL A 229 8.69 7.37 -5.25
C VAL A 229 7.52 6.49 -4.82
N LEU A 230 7.62 5.91 -3.63
CA LEU A 230 6.53 5.28 -2.93
C LEU A 230 6.00 6.25 -1.87
N VAL A 231 4.70 6.50 -1.91
CA VAL A 231 4.00 7.39 -0.98
C VAL A 231 3.31 6.54 0.08
N ASP A 232 3.81 6.58 1.31
CA ASP A 232 3.11 6.02 2.47
C ASP A 232 2.28 7.11 3.15
N LEU A 233 0.99 6.83 3.42
CA LEU A 233 0.07 7.84 3.97
C LEU A 233 0.40 8.19 5.43
N GLY A 234 1.01 7.27 6.17
CA GLY A 234 1.50 7.48 7.54
C GLY A 234 2.76 8.33 7.63
N HIS A 235 3.57 8.36 6.57
CA HIS A 235 4.91 8.93 6.55
C HIS A 235 4.97 10.44 6.23
N HIS A 236 4.05 11.21 6.76
CA HIS A 236 4.00 12.67 6.55
C HIS A 236 3.93 13.41 7.88
N LEU A 237 4.51 14.60 7.93
CA LEU A 237 4.28 15.54 9.01
C LEU A 237 2.80 15.98 9.02
N GLN A 238 2.32 16.41 10.19
CA GLN A 238 0.95 16.95 10.30
C GLN A 238 0.73 18.13 9.35
N GLY A 239 -0.38 18.11 8.63
CA GLY A 239 -0.74 19.16 7.68
C GLY A 239 -0.07 19.07 6.31
N ALA A 240 0.63 17.98 5.99
CA ALA A 240 1.09 17.73 4.63
C ALA A 240 -0.11 17.55 3.69
N ASN A 241 -0.08 18.21 2.53
CA ASN A 241 -1.08 18.03 1.49
C ASN A 241 -0.66 16.88 0.59
N ILE A 242 -1.20 15.67 0.86
CA ILE A 242 -0.76 14.44 0.19
C ILE A 242 -1.31 14.38 -1.24
N GLU A 243 -2.53 14.82 -1.50
CA GLU A 243 -3.08 14.85 -2.85
C GLU A 243 -2.27 15.76 -3.79
N HIS A 244 -1.69 16.86 -3.27
CA HIS A 244 -0.79 17.71 -4.04
C HIS A 244 0.53 16.98 -4.37
N ILE A 245 1.10 16.25 -3.40
CA ILE A 245 2.30 15.43 -3.62
C ILE A 245 2.04 14.38 -4.71
N VAL A 246 0.87 13.74 -4.65
CA VAL A 246 0.44 12.75 -5.64
C VAL A 246 0.33 13.37 -7.03
N ALA A 247 -0.36 14.49 -7.17
CA ALA A 247 -0.51 15.21 -8.44
C ALA A 247 0.85 15.60 -9.03
N PHE A 248 1.76 16.13 -8.19
CA PHE A 248 3.11 16.51 -8.61
C PHE A 248 3.91 15.30 -9.12
N LEU A 249 3.91 14.20 -8.36
CA LEU A 249 4.65 12.98 -8.73
C LEU A 249 4.06 12.28 -9.96
N LEU A 250 2.74 12.39 -10.19
CA LEU A 250 2.09 11.93 -11.43
C LEU A 250 2.58 12.70 -12.64
N ASP A 251 2.58 14.04 -12.58
CA ASP A 251 3.03 14.93 -13.66
C ASP A 251 4.51 14.69 -14.00
N GLU A 252 5.36 14.51 -12.99
CA GLU A 252 6.78 14.18 -13.16
C GLU A 252 7.04 12.72 -13.62
N GLY A 253 6.01 11.86 -13.71
CA GLY A 253 6.14 10.43 -14.04
C GLY A 253 6.90 9.64 -12.99
N ARG A 254 6.92 10.11 -11.73
CA ARG A 254 7.72 9.55 -10.64
C ARG A 254 6.89 8.93 -9.50
N LEU A 255 5.58 8.94 -9.59
CA LEU A 255 4.75 8.16 -8.67
C LEU A 255 4.86 6.67 -9.04
N GLY A 256 5.38 5.86 -8.15
CA GLY A 256 5.59 4.42 -8.37
C GLY A 256 4.69 3.53 -7.54
N GLY A 257 4.30 3.98 -6.37
CA GLY A 257 3.48 3.16 -5.48
C GLY A 257 2.90 3.92 -4.31
N PHE A 258 2.01 3.23 -3.61
CA PHE A 258 1.43 3.64 -2.34
C PHE A 258 1.60 2.56 -1.30
N HIS A 259 1.80 2.98 -0.05
CA HIS A 259 1.43 2.23 1.13
C HIS A 259 0.22 2.90 1.77
N PHE A 260 -0.93 2.26 1.64
CA PHE A 260 -2.18 2.73 2.22
C PHE A 260 -2.29 2.29 3.66
N ASN A 261 -2.55 3.24 4.53
CA ASN A 261 -2.86 3.11 5.94
C ASN A 261 -3.64 4.34 6.40
N ASN A 262 -3.71 4.58 7.67
CA ASN A 262 -4.16 5.83 8.23
C ASN A 262 -3.34 6.18 9.48
N LYS A 263 -3.22 7.46 9.76
CA LYS A 263 -2.51 7.97 10.94
C LYS A 263 -3.34 9.00 11.67
N LYS A 264 -2.97 9.25 12.91
CA LYS A 264 -3.48 10.36 13.69
C LYS A 264 -2.37 11.36 14.04
N TYR A 265 -1.25 10.90 14.54
CA TYR A 265 -0.14 11.76 14.98
C TYR A 265 1.21 11.39 14.37
N ALA A 266 1.46 10.11 14.17
CA ALA A 266 2.71 9.59 13.65
C ALA A 266 2.39 8.43 12.70
N ASP A 267 3.33 7.51 12.51
CA ASP A 267 3.13 6.29 11.76
C ASP A 267 2.37 5.27 12.61
N ASP A 268 1.07 5.45 12.62
CA ASP A 268 0.18 4.70 13.52
C ASP A 268 -0.32 3.39 12.88
N ASP A 269 -0.07 3.16 11.59
CA ASP A 269 -0.50 1.99 10.79
C ASP A 269 -1.96 1.59 10.99
N LEU A 270 -2.84 2.60 11.15
CA LEU A 270 -4.25 2.37 11.36
C LEU A 270 -4.94 1.90 10.08
N THR A 271 -6.06 1.21 10.25
CA THR A 271 -6.94 0.78 9.14
C THR A 271 -7.19 1.91 8.16
N THR A 272 -6.91 1.68 6.89
CA THR A 272 -7.05 2.64 5.79
C THR A 272 -8.43 3.31 5.82
N GLY A 273 -8.44 4.64 5.73
CA GLY A 273 -9.66 5.45 5.72
C GLY A 273 -10.40 5.53 7.07
N SER A 274 -9.88 4.95 8.16
CA SER A 274 -10.57 4.91 9.45
C SER A 274 -10.62 6.25 10.18
N VAL A 275 -9.61 7.10 9.98
CA VAL A 275 -9.47 8.40 10.66
C VAL A 275 -9.78 9.54 9.71
N ASN A 276 -9.26 9.51 8.48
CA ASN A 276 -9.43 10.58 7.50
C ASN A 276 -9.87 10.04 6.12
N PRO A 277 -11.12 9.58 5.98
CA PRO A 277 -11.62 9.08 4.70
C PRO A 277 -11.73 10.16 3.62
N TYR A 278 -11.82 11.44 4.00
CA TYR A 278 -11.89 12.54 3.04
C TYR A 278 -10.54 12.76 2.34
N GLU A 279 -9.43 12.73 3.07
CA GLU A 279 -8.08 12.81 2.49
C GLU A 279 -7.83 11.65 1.53
N LEU A 280 -8.18 10.41 1.92
CA LEU A 280 -8.07 9.24 1.04
C LEU A 280 -8.87 9.43 -0.26
N TYR A 281 -10.07 10.00 -0.18
CA TYR A 281 -10.89 10.32 -1.34
C TYR A 281 -10.24 11.40 -2.22
N LEU A 282 -9.65 12.46 -1.64
CA LEU A 282 -8.95 13.51 -2.41
C LEU A 282 -7.73 12.94 -3.14
N ILE A 283 -6.98 12.06 -2.50
CA ILE A 283 -5.86 11.34 -3.14
C ILE A 283 -6.36 10.52 -4.35
N TYR A 284 -7.44 9.74 -4.17
CA TYR A 284 -8.03 8.99 -5.29
C TYR A 284 -8.59 9.91 -6.37
N THR A 285 -9.02 11.11 -6.01
CA THR A 285 -9.47 12.09 -6.99
C THR A 285 -8.35 12.52 -7.93
N GLU A 286 -7.14 12.74 -7.41
CA GLU A 286 -5.95 13.02 -8.23
C GLU A 286 -5.50 11.79 -9.03
N LEU A 287 -5.50 10.60 -8.42
CA LEU A 287 -5.17 9.36 -9.14
C LEU A 287 -6.09 9.12 -10.34
N VAL A 288 -7.40 9.28 -10.16
CA VAL A 288 -8.38 9.13 -11.25
C VAL A 288 -8.21 10.21 -12.31
N ALA A 289 -7.84 11.44 -11.94
CA ALA A 289 -7.49 12.48 -12.89
C ALA A 289 -6.29 12.06 -13.74
N GLY A 290 -5.20 11.63 -13.10
CA GLY A 290 -4.01 11.12 -13.78
C GLY A 290 -4.30 9.91 -14.69
N GLU A 291 -5.09 8.94 -14.23
CA GLU A 291 -5.53 7.81 -15.07
C GLU A 291 -6.28 8.27 -16.34
N ASN A 292 -7.16 9.26 -16.23
CA ASN A 292 -7.88 9.82 -17.36
C ASN A 292 -6.96 10.55 -18.36
N ASP A 293 -5.87 11.13 -17.88
CA ASP A 293 -4.85 11.80 -18.68
C ASP A 293 -3.79 10.84 -19.23
N GLY A 294 -3.93 9.52 -18.95
CA GLY A 294 -2.97 8.49 -19.36
C GLY A 294 -1.70 8.47 -18.53
N LEU A 295 -1.69 9.13 -17.39
CA LEU A 295 -0.60 9.13 -16.42
C LEU A 295 -0.76 7.96 -15.42
N GLY A 296 0.30 7.67 -14.67
CA GLY A 296 0.23 6.71 -13.57
C GLY A 296 0.11 5.24 -13.98
N ASN A 297 0.54 4.89 -15.18
CA ASN A 297 0.63 3.50 -15.60
C ASN A 297 1.60 2.73 -14.69
N ASN A 298 1.17 1.56 -14.21
CA ASN A 298 1.96 0.67 -13.34
C ASN A 298 2.28 1.23 -11.94
N ILE A 299 1.36 1.98 -11.33
CA ILE A 299 1.45 2.33 -9.92
C ILE A 299 1.12 1.09 -9.09
N ALA A 300 2.01 0.74 -8.16
CA ALA A 300 1.79 -0.34 -7.19
C ALA A 300 0.92 0.18 -6.04
N TYR A 301 -0.32 -0.26 -5.97
CA TYR A 301 -1.20 0.03 -4.83
C TYR A 301 -1.03 -1.07 -3.80
N MET A 302 -0.50 -0.72 -2.63
CA MET A 302 -0.20 -1.65 -1.55
C MET A 302 -0.80 -1.15 -0.24
N ILE A 303 -1.14 -2.05 0.67
CA ILE A 303 -1.48 -1.72 2.06
C ILE A 303 -0.22 -1.91 2.90
N ASP A 304 0.06 -1.00 3.82
CA ASP A 304 1.03 -1.19 4.89
C ASP A 304 0.38 -0.90 6.25
N GLU A 305 -0.09 -1.97 6.87
CA GLU A 305 -0.78 -1.95 8.15
C GLU A 305 -0.29 -3.08 9.03
N CYS A 306 0.00 -2.78 10.29
CA CYS A 306 0.43 -3.77 11.25
C CYS A 306 0.01 -3.38 12.67
N HIS A 307 -1.06 -3.97 13.18
CA HIS A 307 -1.58 -3.71 14.51
C HIS A 307 -1.92 -5.00 15.27
N THR A 308 -2.27 -4.88 16.55
CA THR A 308 -2.42 -6.01 17.46
C THR A 308 -3.82 -6.16 18.08
N ILE A 309 -4.80 -5.37 17.66
CA ILE A 309 -6.09 -5.25 18.34
C ILE A 309 -7.22 -5.95 17.60
N LYS A 310 -7.25 -5.85 16.28
CA LYS A 310 -8.29 -6.43 15.43
C LYS A 310 -7.88 -7.82 14.92
N ASN A 311 -8.86 -8.62 14.49
CA ASN A 311 -8.57 -9.77 13.65
C ASN A 311 -7.94 -9.29 12.33
N LYS A 312 -6.76 -9.82 12.00
CA LYS A 312 -5.91 -9.36 10.90
C LYS A 312 -6.59 -9.41 9.53
N ILE A 313 -7.32 -10.50 9.25
CA ILE A 313 -8.01 -10.67 7.97
C ILE A 313 -9.23 -9.76 7.87
N ALA A 314 -10.04 -9.67 8.94
CA ALA A 314 -11.19 -8.78 8.96
C ALA A 314 -10.79 -7.31 8.80
N GLU A 315 -9.68 -6.92 9.41
CA GLU A 315 -9.11 -5.59 9.29
C GLU A 315 -8.63 -5.30 7.87
N MET A 316 -7.89 -6.23 7.26
CA MET A 316 -7.46 -6.11 5.88
C MET A 316 -8.64 -5.97 4.91
N ILE A 317 -9.75 -6.70 5.15
CA ILE A 317 -11.00 -6.54 4.39
C ILE A 317 -11.58 -5.13 4.61
N GLN A 318 -11.55 -4.58 5.84
CA GLN A 318 -12.00 -3.20 6.09
C GLN A 318 -11.21 -2.19 5.27
N SER A 319 -9.89 -2.30 5.21
CA SER A 319 -9.01 -1.43 4.44
C SER A 319 -9.27 -1.53 2.94
N LEU A 320 -9.38 -2.74 2.40
CA LEU A 320 -9.72 -2.95 1.00
C LEU A 320 -11.10 -2.37 0.63
N VAL A 321 -12.11 -2.51 1.51
CA VAL A 321 -13.43 -1.91 1.31
C VAL A 321 -13.36 -0.38 1.33
N ALA A 322 -12.54 0.21 2.21
CA ALA A 322 -12.34 1.66 2.24
C ALA A 322 -11.69 2.19 0.94
N LEU A 323 -10.72 1.44 0.38
CA LEU A 323 -10.11 1.74 -0.91
C LEU A 323 -11.13 1.65 -2.06
N GLN A 324 -11.98 0.61 -2.09
CA GLN A 324 -13.05 0.50 -3.07
C GLN A 324 -14.04 1.68 -2.98
N ILE A 325 -14.42 2.08 -1.77
CA ILE A 325 -15.32 3.23 -1.55
C ILE A 325 -14.69 4.52 -2.06
N SER A 326 -13.43 4.79 -1.72
CA SER A 326 -12.73 6.01 -2.12
C SER A 326 -12.53 6.08 -3.63
N TYR A 327 -12.15 4.96 -4.26
CA TYR A 327 -12.03 4.87 -5.71
C TYR A 327 -13.37 5.07 -6.42
N ALA A 328 -14.44 4.41 -5.96
CA ALA A 328 -15.78 4.59 -6.53
C ALA A 328 -16.25 6.04 -6.46
N LYS A 329 -16.02 6.72 -5.33
CA LYS A 329 -16.36 8.14 -5.16
C LYS A 329 -15.55 9.05 -6.09
N ALA A 330 -14.27 8.75 -6.30
CA ALA A 330 -13.42 9.50 -7.21
C ALA A 330 -13.82 9.31 -8.69
N LEU A 331 -14.28 8.11 -9.05
CA LEU A 331 -14.76 7.79 -10.40
C LEU A 331 -16.05 8.51 -10.78
N ILE A 332 -16.91 8.84 -9.82
CA ILE A 332 -18.18 9.53 -10.06
C ILE A 332 -18.09 11.06 -9.95
N VAL A 333 -16.88 11.62 -9.83
CA VAL A 333 -16.69 13.07 -9.93
C VAL A 333 -17.02 13.54 -11.35
N ASN A 334 -17.93 14.49 -11.49
CA ASN A 334 -18.24 15.10 -12.80
C ASN A 334 -17.06 15.98 -13.25
N ARG A 335 -16.08 15.35 -13.92
CA ARG A 335 -14.85 16.01 -14.37
C ARG A 335 -15.04 17.16 -15.33
N PRO A 336 -15.93 17.07 -16.36
CA PRO A 336 -16.19 18.21 -17.24
C PRO A 336 -16.72 19.42 -16.49
N ALA A 337 -17.66 19.22 -15.56
CA ALA A 337 -18.22 20.30 -14.76
C ALA A 337 -17.17 20.90 -13.81
N LEU A 338 -16.33 20.04 -13.21
CA LEU A 338 -15.23 20.48 -12.34
C LEU A 338 -14.23 21.34 -13.11
N ALA A 339 -13.79 20.88 -14.29
CA ALA A 339 -12.85 21.64 -15.13
C ALA A 339 -13.41 22.99 -15.53
N ALA A 340 -14.70 23.05 -15.95
CA ALA A 340 -15.34 24.30 -16.31
C ALA A 340 -15.42 25.27 -15.11
N ALA A 341 -15.71 24.80 -13.92
CA ALA A 341 -15.73 25.63 -12.71
C ALA A 341 -14.32 26.15 -12.36
N GLN A 342 -13.30 25.30 -12.48
CA GLN A 342 -11.90 25.68 -12.26
C GLN A 342 -11.41 26.72 -13.25
N GLU A 343 -11.73 26.59 -14.55
CA GLU A 343 -11.38 27.55 -15.59
C GLU A 343 -12.11 28.92 -15.42
N ALA A 344 -13.27 28.90 -14.79
CA ALA A 344 -14.04 30.10 -14.49
C ALA A 344 -13.70 30.76 -13.14
N ASP A 345 -12.75 30.22 -12.38
CA ASP A 345 -12.46 30.60 -10.99
C ASP A 345 -13.71 30.52 -10.08
N ASP A 346 -14.68 29.67 -10.42
CA ASP A 346 -15.87 29.41 -9.59
C ASP A 346 -15.54 28.35 -8.51
N ILE A 347 -14.86 28.83 -7.48
CA ILE A 347 -14.35 27.98 -6.39
C ILE A 347 -15.49 27.28 -5.64
N VAL A 348 -16.63 27.97 -5.47
CA VAL A 348 -17.79 27.39 -4.76
C VAL A 348 -18.35 26.20 -5.52
N THR A 349 -18.59 26.35 -6.81
CA THR A 349 -19.09 25.25 -7.65
C THR A 349 -18.08 24.11 -7.73
N ALA A 350 -16.80 24.39 -7.89
CA ALA A 350 -15.74 23.37 -7.92
C ALA A 350 -15.72 22.56 -6.61
N GLU A 351 -15.77 23.23 -5.45
CA GLU A 351 -15.81 22.57 -4.14
C GLU A 351 -17.07 21.72 -3.96
N GLU A 352 -18.25 22.21 -4.35
CA GLU A 352 -19.51 21.48 -4.22
C GLU A 352 -19.55 20.21 -5.12
N ILE A 353 -18.93 20.22 -6.29
CA ILE A 353 -18.79 19.03 -7.15
C ILE A 353 -17.99 17.94 -6.42
N ILE A 354 -16.85 18.29 -5.83
CA ILE A 354 -16.01 17.37 -5.05
C ILE A 354 -16.77 16.83 -3.84
N LYS A 355 -17.43 17.72 -3.07
CA LYS A 355 -18.21 17.34 -1.88
C LYS A 355 -19.41 16.45 -2.21
N SER A 356 -20.11 16.74 -3.31
CA SER A 356 -21.26 15.94 -3.76
C SER A 356 -20.86 14.50 -4.07
N ALA A 357 -19.75 14.29 -4.79
CA ALA A 357 -19.23 12.97 -5.07
C ALA A 357 -18.82 12.25 -3.77
N PHE A 358 -18.14 12.95 -2.84
CA PHE A 358 -17.80 12.37 -1.53
C PHE A 358 -19.02 11.98 -0.70
N ALA A 359 -20.07 12.81 -0.70
CA ALA A 359 -21.30 12.56 0.05
C ALA A 359 -22.16 11.43 -0.54
N THR A 360 -21.93 11.07 -1.80
CA THR A 360 -22.71 10.01 -2.47
C THR A 360 -22.43 8.65 -1.84
N ASP A 361 -23.50 7.93 -1.48
CA ASP A 361 -23.41 6.55 -1.04
C ASP A 361 -23.18 5.61 -2.22
N VAL A 362 -21.95 5.12 -2.34
CA VAL A 362 -21.52 4.21 -3.42
C VAL A 362 -21.66 2.72 -3.06
N ARG A 363 -22.17 2.39 -1.86
CA ARG A 363 -22.32 0.99 -1.44
C ARG A 363 -23.21 0.17 -2.38
N PRO A 364 -24.32 0.70 -2.95
CA PRO A 364 -25.09 -0.03 -3.93
C PRO A 364 -24.33 -0.35 -5.21
N LEU A 365 -23.47 0.57 -5.67
CA LEU A 365 -22.60 0.35 -6.82
C LEU A 365 -21.56 -0.74 -6.53
N LEU A 366 -20.91 -0.70 -5.37
CA LEU A 366 -19.95 -1.73 -4.96
C LEU A 366 -20.61 -3.09 -4.74
N TRP A 367 -21.83 -3.12 -4.20
CA TRP A 367 -22.64 -4.34 -4.13
C TRP A 367 -22.86 -4.95 -5.51
N LYS A 368 -23.23 -4.13 -6.50
CA LYS A 368 -23.43 -4.59 -7.90
C LYS A 368 -22.13 -5.19 -8.46
N VAL A 369 -21.01 -4.47 -8.35
CA VAL A 369 -19.69 -4.93 -8.83
C VAL A 369 -19.29 -6.26 -8.19
N ARG A 370 -19.42 -6.38 -6.86
CA ARG A 370 -19.08 -7.63 -6.14
C ARG A 370 -20.04 -8.77 -6.48
N SER A 371 -21.33 -8.49 -6.70
CA SER A 371 -22.31 -9.46 -7.16
C SER A 371 -21.98 -10.00 -8.55
N ASP A 372 -21.57 -9.13 -9.46
CA ASP A 372 -21.14 -9.51 -10.81
C ASP A 372 -19.91 -10.42 -10.80
N LEU A 373 -19.01 -10.18 -9.84
CA LEU A 373 -17.83 -11.02 -9.59
C LEU A 373 -18.15 -12.29 -8.78
N SER A 374 -19.43 -12.50 -8.39
CA SER A 374 -19.88 -13.64 -7.60
C SER A 374 -19.14 -13.79 -6.26
N LEU A 375 -18.79 -12.65 -5.62
CA LEU A 375 -18.10 -12.67 -4.33
C LEU A 375 -19.05 -13.02 -3.18
N PRO A 376 -18.55 -13.68 -2.11
CA PRO A 376 -19.33 -13.95 -0.92
C PRO A 376 -19.77 -12.66 -0.22
N ASP A 377 -21.03 -12.62 0.23
CA ASP A 377 -21.67 -11.47 0.89
C ASP A 377 -21.30 -10.12 0.25
N PRO A 378 -21.72 -9.85 -0.99
CA PRO A 378 -21.32 -8.63 -1.73
C PRO A 378 -21.77 -7.34 -1.04
N ALA A 379 -22.75 -7.40 -0.15
CA ALA A 379 -23.25 -6.27 0.61
C ALA A 379 -22.35 -5.91 1.81
N ASP A 380 -21.78 -6.91 2.47
CA ASP A 380 -20.97 -6.74 3.67
C ASP A 380 -19.83 -7.78 3.74
N PRO A 381 -18.74 -7.56 3.02
CA PRO A 381 -17.61 -8.49 2.97
C PRO A 381 -17.02 -8.83 4.35
N VAL A 382 -16.98 -7.85 5.27
CA VAL A 382 -16.45 -8.05 6.63
C VAL A 382 -17.33 -9.01 7.41
N ARG A 383 -18.66 -8.80 7.39
CA ARG A 383 -19.62 -9.71 8.03
C ARG A 383 -19.53 -11.11 7.41
N GLY A 384 -19.51 -11.20 6.08
CA GLY A 384 -19.39 -12.47 5.38
C GLY A 384 -18.16 -13.27 5.81
N PHE A 385 -17.00 -12.60 5.95
CA PHE A 385 -15.79 -13.23 6.49
C PHE A 385 -15.96 -13.69 7.94
N VAL A 386 -16.47 -12.82 8.83
CA VAL A 386 -16.64 -13.14 10.25
C VAL A 386 -17.61 -14.35 10.43
N GLU A 387 -18.72 -14.37 9.71
CA GLU A 387 -19.70 -15.45 9.76
C GLU A 387 -19.20 -16.75 9.12
N SER A 388 -18.15 -16.72 8.32
CA SER A 388 -17.53 -17.94 7.72
C SER A 388 -16.93 -18.89 8.74
N GLY A 389 -16.56 -18.39 9.92
CA GLY A 389 -15.89 -19.18 10.96
C GLY A 389 -14.41 -19.46 10.67
N TYR A 390 -13.83 -18.94 9.57
CA TYR A 390 -12.43 -19.20 9.18
C TYR A 390 -11.44 -18.85 10.30
N ALA A 391 -11.57 -17.68 10.92
CA ALA A 391 -10.68 -17.25 11.99
C ALA A 391 -10.70 -18.20 13.20
N ALA A 392 -11.87 -18.68 13.58
CA ALA A 392 -12.01 -19.65 14.69
C ALA A 392 -11.37 -21.00 14.34
N ALA A 393 -11.59 -21.51 13.13
CA ALA A 393 -10.99 -22.75 12.67
C ALA A 393 -9.45 -22.65 12.63
N LYS A 394 -8.90 -21.54 12.17
CA LYS A 394 -7.43 -21.32 12.15
C LYS A 394 -6.84 -21.12 13.56
N ALA A 395 -7.61 -20.53 14.48
CA ALA A 395 -7.20 -20.44 15.89
C ALA A 395 -7.09 -21.83 16.53
N GLU A 396 -7.99 -22.76 16.23
CA GLU A 396 -7.92 -24.15 16.68
C GLU A 396 -6.76 -24.90 16.03
N GLU A 397 -6.55 -24.74 14.71
CA GLU A 397 -5.52 -25.43 13.94
C GLU A 397 -4.10 -24.96 14.28
N ARG A 398 -3.87 -23.64 14.35
CA ARG A 398 -2.53 -23.04 14.48
C ARG A 398 -2.13 -22.72 15.93
N GLY A 399 -3.10 -22.59 16.83
CA GLY A 399 -2.85 -22.18 18.24
C GLY A 399 -2.35 -20.74 18.34
N THR A 400 -1.40 -20.50 19.28
CA THR A 400 -0.82 -19.17 19.57
C THR A 400 0.67 -19.06 19.21
N GLY A 401 1.15 -19.82 18.26
CA GLY A 401 2.56 -19.85 17.85
C GLY A 401 2.77 -19.27 16.46
N GLY A 402 2.65 -17.94 16.30
CA GLY A 402 2.80 -17.28 15.02
C GLY A 402 4.23 -17.22 14.48
N GLY A 403 4.37 -16.94 13.17
CA GLY A 403 5.62 -16.69 12.46
C GLY A 403 6.18 -15.28 12.67
N ALA A 404 7.32 -15.00 12.06
CA ALA A 404 7.97 -13.71 12.10
C ALA A 404 7.14 -12.62 11.41
N GLY A 405 7.07 -11.47 12.04
CA GLY A 405 6.45 -10.25 11.56
C GLY A 405 7.12 -9.03 12.17
N LEU A 406 6.50 -7.86 12.05
CA LEU A 406 7.05 -6.62 12.57
C LEU A 406 7.25 -6.71 14.09
N GLY A 407 8.48 -6.50 14.55
CA GLY A 407 8.85 -6.57 15.96
C GLY A 407 9.12 -7.99 16.51
N ALA A 408 9.13 -9.03 15.67
CA ALA A 408 9.46 -10.40 16.07
C ALA A 408 10.98 -10.65 16.15
#